data_21d18a0b92b19c7699bd769cf02ab1c8
#
_entry.id   21d18a0b92b19c7699bd769cf02ab1c8
#
_cell.length_a   1.000
_cell.length_b   1.000
_cell.length_c   1.000
_cell.angle_alpha   90.00
_cell.angle_beta   90.00
_cell.angle_gamma   90.00
#
_symmetry.space_group_name_H-M   'P 1'
#
loop_
_entity.id
_entity.type
_entity.pdbx_description
1 polymer ?
#
loop_
_entity_poly.entity_id
_entity_poly.type
_entity_poly.pdbx_seq_one_letter_code
_entity_poly.pdbx_strand_id
1 'polypeptide(L)'
;MNDLTILVTASGSPGTAALLRALRVNGERRVRLVGTDMAELAVGRHLCDAFHVVPPGSDPGFADALISICEREGVDVVLPQSTYDLPGLAAAQERFPCVVLVSSVDAVRRSNDKAETYALLDAIGAPGPRWHRARGRDAVAAAARELGYPGEEVTVKPLESSGSRGFRILSASADPLDQLLTNRPGVAPALRLEELVALLPETGGPELLVMELARGKERTIDGIARGGRIVLGHPKTREAMRVGLAMYFETLEDPWLMDVAQAIVRELELDHFFNIQLVGDKVIEVNPRISTVVYQDDLNLPYLGIKLALGELSEEALAAHASRIRPTRRALRYFEQVEWDV
;
A
#
# COMPACT_ATOMS: atom_id res chain seq x y z
N MET A 1 28.99 5.66 -12.35
CA MET A 1 27.92 6.28 -11.52
C MET A 1 28.45 6.45 -10.10
N ASN A 2 28.10 7.55 -9.43
CA ASN A 2 28.48 7.77 -8.03
C ASN A 2 27.68 6.83 -7.12
N ASP A 3 28.22 6.57 -5.91
CA ASP A 3 27.48 5.88 -4.85
C ASP A 3 26.17 6.62 -4.55
N LEU A 4 25.17 5.92 -4.04
CA LEU A 4 23.84 6.46 -3.75
C LEU A 4 23.46 6.16 -2.29
N THR A 5 22.99 7.15 -1.56
CA THR A 5 22.44 6.96 -0.21
C THR A 5 20.92 7.06 -0.23
N ILE A 6 20.24 6.00 0.17
CA ILE A 6 18.77 5.92 0.16
C ILE A 6 18.27 5.77 1.60
N LEU A 7 17.40 6.68 2.04
CA LEU A 7 16.66 6.54 3.27
C LEU A 7 15.35 5.80 3.00
N VAL A 8 15.12 4.72 3.74
CA VAL A 8 13.89 3.89 3.64
C VAL A 8 13.11 4.02 4.95
N THR A 9 11.90 4.58 4.88
CA THR A 9 11.04 4.74 6.07
C THR A 9 10.30 3.44 6.40
N ALA A 10 9.77 3.34 7.62
CA ALA A 10 9.07 2.16 8.11
C ALA A 10 9.84 0.86 7.79
N SER A 11 11.15 0.86 8.06
CA SER A 11 12.04 -0.23 7.69
C SER A 11 11.88 -1.50 8.54
N GLY A 12 10.94 -1.51 9.50
CA GLY A 12 10.40 -2.69 10.16
C GLY A 12 9.25 -3.38 9.42
N SER A 13 8.80 -2.83 8.30
CA SER A 13 7.69 -3.39 7.52
C SER A 13 8.03 -4.77 6.95
N PRO A 14 7.06 -5.69 6.86
CA PRO A 14 7.31 -7.08 6.45
C PRO A 14 7.90 -7.25 5.03
N GLY A 15 7.81 -6.24 4.18
CA GLY A 15 8.38 -6.24 2.83
C GLY A 15 9.80 -5.70 2.73
N THR A 16 10.31 -5.09 3.80
CA THR A 16 11.56 -4.32 3.79
C THR A 16 12.76 -5.13 3.33
N ALA A 17 12.95 -6.35 3.82
CA ALA A 17 14.12 -7.17 3.47
C ALA A 17 14.24 -7.38 1.95
N ALA A 18 13.13 -7.64 1.26
CA ALA A 18 13.13 -7.79 -0.20
C ALA A 18 13.44 -6.47 -0.92
N LEU A 19 12.91 -5.36 -0.43
CA LEU A 19 13.19 -4.03 -0.96
C LEU A 19 14.67 -3.66 -0.81
N LEU A 20 15.23 -3.80 0.40
CA LEU A 20 16.63 -3.50 0.67
C LEU A 20 17.57 -4.37 -0.17
N ARG A 21 17.25 -5.66 -0.33
CA ARG A 21 17.98 -6.56 -1.23
C ARG A 21 17.95 -6.07 -2.68
N ALA A 22 16.78 -5.69 -3.19
CA ALA A 22 16.65 -5.16 -4.55
C ALA A 22 17.48 -3.90 -4.76
N LEU A 23 17.55 -3.01 -3.78
CA LEU A 23 18.37 -1.79 -3.84
C LEU A 23 19.87 -2.10 -3.78
N ARG A 24 20.29 -3.05 -2.92
CA ARG A 24 21.72 -3.45 -2.82
C ARG A 24 22.22 -4.20 -4.06
N VAL A 25 21.40 -5.10 -4.59
CA VAL A 25 21.75 -5.94 -5.74
C VAL A 25 21.19 -5.33 -7.03
N ASN A 26 21.56 -4.07 -7.29
CA ASN A 26 21.08 -3.33 -8.47
C ASN A 26 21.92 -3.56 -9.73
N GLY A 27 23.12 -4.10 -9.60
CA GLY A 27 24.01 -4.43 -10.73
C GLY A 27 24.76 -3.23 -11.34
N GLU A 28 24.60 -2.01 -10.82
CA GLU A 28 25.17 -0.80 -11.42
C GLU A 28 26.12 -0.04 -10.47
N ARG A 29 25.75 0.09 -9.19
CA ARG A 29 26.52 0.90 -8.22
C ARG A 29 26.31 0.44 -6.77
N ARG A 30 27.15 0.92 -5.90
CA ARG A 30 26.97 0.76 -4.46
C ARG A 30 25.82 1.64 -3.98
N VAL A 31 24.95 1.06 -3.16
CA VAL A 31 23.87 1.76 -2.48
C VAL A 31 24.08 1.64 -0.96
N ARG A 32 24.19 2.79 -0.31
CA ARG A 32 24.16 2.90 1.15
C ARG A 32 22.72 3.05 1.60
N LEU A 33 22.27 2.24 2.53
CA LEU A 33 20.88 2.19 3.02
C LEU A 33 20.81 2.76 4.44
N VAL A 34 19.95 3.75 4.62
CA VAL A 34 19.60 4.35 5.91
C VAL A 34 18.18 3.94 6.23
N GLY A 35 17.98 3.15 7.28
CA GLY A 35 16.65 2.71 7.74
C GLY A 35 16.09 3.65 8.80
N THR A 36 14.80 3.94 8.75
CA THR A 36 14.10 4.61 9.86
C THR A 36 12.83 3.85 10.22
N ASP A 37 12.49 3.82 11.50
CA ASP A 37 11.26 3.23 12.03
C ASP A 37 10.90 3.87 13.37
N MET A 38 9.62 3.80 13.76
CA MET A 38 9.19 4.23 15.09
C MET A 38 9.54 3.21 16.19
N ALA A 39 9.77 1.96 15.80
CA ALA A 39 10.13 0.86 16.69
C ALA A 39 11.64 0.62 16.67
N GLU A 40 12.24 0.50 17.85
CA GLU A 40 13.66 0.17 17.97
C GLU A 40 13.97 -1.25 17.47
N LEU A 41 13.05 -2.20 17.69
CA LEU A 41 13.13 -3.59 17.20
C LEU A 41 12.58 -3.72 15.78
N ALA A 42 13.11 -2.94 14.86
CA ALA A 42 12.79 -3.02 13.45
C ALA A 42 13.88 -3.80 12.70
N VAL A 43 13.52 -4.67 11.77
CA VAL A 43 14.48 -5.47 10.99
C VAL A 43 15.47 -4.59 10.21
N GLY A 44 15.04 -3.39 9.80
CA GLY A 44 15.91 -2.42 9.15
C GLY A 44 17.15 -2.05 9.94
N ARG A 45 17.10 -2.12 11.29
CA ARG A 45 18.27 -1.90 12.16
C ARG A 45 19.44 -2.83 11.84
N HIS A 46 19.15 -4.04 11.39
CA HIS A 46 20.15 -5.08 11.11
C HIS A 46 20.45 -5.24 9.61
N LEU A 47 19.58 -4.71 8.76
CA LEU A 47 19.70 -4.84 7.31
C LEU A 47 20.18 -3.56 6.61
N CYS A 48 20.12 -2.40 7.27
CA CYS A 48 20.62 -1.14 6.75
C CYS A 48 22.06 -0.84 7.24
N ASP A 49 22.73 0.08 6.56
CA ASP A 49 24.08 0.54 6.93
C ASP A 49 24.05 1.54 8.10
N ALA A 50 22.92 2.24 8.27
CA ALA A 50 22.59 3.07 9.42
C ALA A 50 21.11 2.93 9.75
N PHE A 51 20.74 3.13 11.01
CA PHE A 51 19.36 3.06 11.48
C PHE A 51 19.05 4.12 12.51
N HIS A 52 17.90 4.77 12.38
CA HIS A 52 17.44 5.80 13.31
C HIS A 52 15.99 5.54 13.72
N VAL A 53 15.73 5.65 15.03
CA VAL A 53 14.37 5.69 15.56
C VAL A 53 13.80 7.09 15.33
N VAL A 54 12.58 7.15 14.79
CA VAL A 54 11.88 8.41 14.48
C VAL A 54 10.48 8.41 15.09
N PRO A 55 9.85 9.57 15.28
CA PRO A 55 8.45 9.63 15.66
C PRO A 55 7.54 8.89 14.67
N PRO A 56 6.32 8.48 15.05
CA PRO A 56 5.33 7.95 14.10
C PRO A 56 5.06 8.92 12.95
N GLY A 57 4.72 8.42 11.76
CA GLY A 57 4.45 9.26 10.59
C GLY A 57 3.31 10.28 10.77
N SER A 58 2.41 10.05 11.75
CA SER A 58 1.36 10.99 12.13
C SER A 58 1.81 12.08 13.12
N ASP A 59 3.03 12.00 13.64
CA ASP A 59 3.58 13.00 14.56
C ASP A 59 4.00 14.26 13.79
N PRO A 60 3.68 15.47 14.27
CA PRO A 60 4.10 16.72 13.61
C PRO A 60 5.61 16.87 13.46
N GLY A 61 6.41 16.26 14.34
CA GLY A 61 7.88 16.29 14.30
C GLY A 61 8.50 15.25 13.36
N PHE A 62 7.70 14.37 12.72
CA PHE A 62 8.21 13.30 11.88
C PHE A 62 9.05 13.80 10.70
N ALA A 63 8.54 14.76 9.94
CA ALA A 63 9.25 15.31 8.78
C ALA A 63 10.56 16.00 9.19
N ASP A 64 10.56 16.77 10.30
CA ASP A 64 11.75 17.45 10.78
C ASP A 64 12.84 16.47 11.22
N ALA A 65 12.44 15.38 11.87
CA ALA A 65 13.37 14.30 12.24
C ALA A 65 14.01 13.67 10.99
N LEU A 66 13.24 13.40 9.95
CA LEU A 66 13.77 12.85 8.70
C LEU A 66 14.68 13.83 7.95
N ILE A 67 14.34 15.11 7.89
CA ILE A 67 15.18 16.16 7.27
C ILE A 67 16.54 16.19 7.94
N SER A 68 16.58 16.23 9.28
CA SER A 68 17.84 16.22 10.05
C SER A 68 18.69 14.96 9.81
N ILE A 69 18.02 13.80 9.62
CA ILE A 69 18.71 12.56 9.26
C ILE A 69 19.26 12.65 7.84
N CYS A 70 18.48 13.16 6.89
CA CYS A 70 18.91 13.33 5.50
C CYS A 70 20.16 14.20 5.38
N GLU A 71 20.21 15.32 6.11
CA GLU A 71 21.37 16.21 6.15
C GLU A 71 22.61 15.51 6.75
N ARG A 72 22.45 14.83 7.89
CA ARG A 72 23.55 14.16 8.60
C ARG A 72 24.11 12.98 7.84
N GLU A 73 23.25 12.18 7.20
CA GLU A 73 23.62 10.95 6.51
C GLU A 73 23.97 11.18 5.02
N GLY A 74 23.78 12.39 4.49
CA GLY A 74 23.99 12.71 3.09
C GLY A 74 23.05 11.89 2.18
N VAL A 75 21.76 11.90 2.48
CA VAL A 75 20.75 11.14 1.74
C VAL A 75 20.47 11.79 0.39
N ASP A 76 20.46 11.00 -0.66
CA ASP A 76 20.08 11.43 -2.01
C ASP A 76 18.59 11.24 -2.30
N VAL A 77 17.98 10.17 -1.70
CA VAL A 77 16.58 9.81 -1.95
C VAL A 77 15.91 9.28 -0.69
N VAL A 78 14.70 9.76 -0.41
CA VAL A 78 13.78 9.18 0.59
C VAL A 78 12.74 8.31 -0.10
N LEU A 79 12.66 7.03 0.30
CA LEU A 79 11.74 6.03 -0.20
C LEU A 79 10.76 5.60 0.89
N PRO A 80 9.51 6.12 0.89
CA PRO A 80 8.51 5.77 1.89
C PRO A 80 7.88 4.39 1.63
N GLN A 81 7.70 3.60 2.71
CA GLN A 81 7.01 2.30 2.66
C GLN A 81 5.66 2.30 3.38
N SER A 82 5.39 3.27 4.24
CA SER A 82 4.17 3.33 5.05
C SER A 82 3.21 4.38 4.53
N THR A 83 1.94 4.03 4.45
CA THR A 83 0.85 4.96 4.13
C THR A 83 0.74 6.10 5.17
N TYR A 84 1.11 5.83 6.42
CA TYR A 84 1.07 6.82 7.50
C TYR A 84 2.18 7.88 7.39
N ASP A 85 3.28 7.59 6.69
CA ASP A 85 4.39 8.52 6.50
C ASP A 85 4.10 9.56 5.41
N LEU A 86 3.25 9.19 4.43
CA LEU A 86 3.05 9.98 3.21
C LEU A 86 2.52 11.39 3.46
N PRO A 87 1.52 11.63 4.34
CA PRO A 87 1.00 12.99 4.54
C PRO A 87 2.08 13.96 5.04
N GLY A 88 2.88 13.54 6.03
CA GLY A 88 3.98 14.37 6.56
C GLY A 88 5.07 14.63 5.53
N LEU A 89 5.43 13.60 4.74
CA LEU A 89 6.42 13.72 3.67
C LEU A 89 5.94 14.62 2.54
N ALA A 90 4.69 14.47 2.08
CA ALA A 90 4.13 15.29 1.01
C ALA A 90 4.04 16.76 1.42
N ALA A 91 3.59 17.04 2.64
CA ALA A 91 3.48 18.42 3.15
C ALA A 91 4.83 19.12 3.32
N ALA A 92 5.90 18.36 3.56
CA ALA A 92 7.24 18.89 3.81
C ALA A 92 8.20 18.68 2.62
N GLN A 93 7.74 18.16 1.48
CA GLN A 93 8.59 17.70 0.38
C GLN A 93 9.62 18.72 -0.07
N GLU A 94 9.24 19.99 -0.20
CA GLU A 94 10.12 21.07 -0.65
C GLU A 94 11.23 21.44 0.37
N ARG A 95 11.09 21.01 1.62
CA ARG A 95 12.05 21.29 2.69
C ARG A 95 13.19 20.27 2.75
N PHE A 96 13.02 19.11 2.09
CA PHE A 96 14.04 18.08 2.09
C PHE A 96 15.25 18.47 1.24
N PRO A 97 16.47 18.18 1.69
CA PRO A 97 17.68 18.45 0.91
C PRO A 97 17.89 17.45 -0.25
N CYS A 98 16.98 16.52 -0.45
CA CYS A 98 17.08 15.40 -1.37
C CYS A 98 15.72 15.08 -2.01
N VAL A 99 15.71 14.15 -2.96
CA VAL A 99 14.46 13.72 -3.63
C VAL A 99 13.62 12.87 -2.68
N VAL A 100 12.33 13.23 -2.51
CA VAL A 100 11.35 12.44 -1.75
C VAL A 100 10.37 11.78 -2.72
N LEU A 101 10.27 10.45 -2.70
CA LEU A 101 9.43 9.69 -3.62
C LEU A 101 7.98 9.63 -3.11
N VAL A 102 7.32 10.76 -3.09
CA VAL A 102 5.93 10.93 -2.66
C VAL A 102 5.17 11.76 -3.68
N SER A 103 3.91 11.42 -3.93
CA SER A 103 2.98 12.21 -4.74
C SER A 103 2.56 13.49 -4.01
N SER A 104 1.84 14.38 -4.70
CA SER A 104 1.34 15.63 -4.12
C SER A 104 0.47 15.42 -2.87
N VAL A 105 0.33 16.44 -2.05
CA VAL A 105 -0.52 16.43 -0.84
C VAL A 105 -1.95 16.00 -1.18
N ASP A 106 -2.52 16.50 -2.28
CA ASP A 106 -3.89 16.15 -2.70
C ASP A 106 -3.99 14.69 -3.14
N ALA A 107 -3.04 14.22 -3.93
CA ALA A 107 -2.97 12.82 -4.36
C ALA A 107 -2.88 11.85 -3.16
N VAL A 108 -2.02 12.17 -2.19
CA VAL A 108 -1.87 11.38 -0.96
C VAL A 108 -3.16 11.39 -0.14
N ARG A 109 -3.78 12.55 0.06
CA ARG A 109 -5.03 12.70 0.80
C ARG A 109 -6.15 11.87 0.17
N ARG A 110 -6.40 12.05 -1.13
CA ARG A 110 -7.46 11.34 -1.89
C ARG A 110 -7.25 9.83 -1.97
N SER A 111 -6.01 9.38 -1.94
CA SER A 111 -5.69 7.94 -1.95
C SER A 111 -5.76 7.30 -0.56
N ASN A 112 -5.42 8.04 0.50
CA ASN A 112 -5.41 7.53 1.86
C ASN A 112 -6.81 7.48 2.49
N ASP A 113 -7.69 8.43 2.16
CA ASP A 113 -9.10 8.38 2.53
C ASP A 113 -9.88 7.47 1.57
N LYS A 114 -10.34 6.33 2.09
CA LYS A 114 -11.05 5.33 1.29
C LYS A 114 -12.38 5.84 0.74
N ALA A 115 -13.08 6.73 1.44
CA ALA A 115 -14.31 7.31 0.93
C ALA A 115 -14.03 8.25 -0.25
N GLU A 116 -12.98 9.06 -0.17
CA GLU A 116 -12.55 9.88 -1.30
C GLU A 116 -12.08 9.03 -2.48
N THR A 117 -11.34 7.94 -2.22
CA THR A 117 -10.95 6.99 -3.26
C THR A 117 -12.17 6.42 -3.98
N TYR A 118 -13.20 5.95 -3.25
CA TYR A 118 -14.40 5.39 -3.89
C TYR A 118 -15.26 6.44 -4.58
N ALA A 119 -15.39 7.65 -4.02
CA ALA A 119 -16.05 8.76 -4.70
C ALA A 119 -15.33 9.13 -6.02
N LEU A 120 -14.02 9.07 -6.04
CA LEU A 120 -13.23 9.25 -7.26
C LEU A 120 -13.52 8.13 -8.28
N LEU A 121 -13.53 6.86 -7.85
CA LEU A 121 -13.85 5.74 -8.75
C LEU A 121 -15.23 5.92 -9.38
N ASP A 122 -16.25 6.32 -8.60
CA ASP A 122 -17.58 6.62 -9.09
C ASP A 122 -17.58 7.77 -10.11
N ALA A 123 -16.84 8.84 -9.83
CA ALA A 123 -16.78 10.03 -10.69
C ALA A 123 -16.15 9.75 -12.05
N ILE A 124 -15.13 8.88 -12.12
CA ILE A 124 -14.45 8.52 -13.38
C ILE A 124 -15.04 7.27 -14.04
N GLY A 125 -16.09 6.66 -13.46
CA GLY A 125 -16.65 5.41 -13.95
C GLY A 125 -15.74 4.20 -13.87
N ALA A 126 -14.74 4.23 -12.96
CA ALA A 126 -13.88 3.09 -12.70
C ALA A 126 -14.59 2.05 -11.81
N PRO A 127 -14.30 0.75 -11.99
CA PRO A 127 -15.02 -0.29 -11.28
C PRO A 127 -14.66 -0.30 -9.78
N GLY A 128 -15.57 0.17 -8.95
CA GLY A 128 -15.52 0.12 -7.48
C GLY A 128 -16.63 -0.73 -6.88
N PRO A 129 -16.54 -1.13 -5.61
CA PRO A 129 -17.67 -1.70 -4.89
C PRO A 129 -18.73 -0.61 -4.64
N ARG A 130 -20.00 -0.97 -4.57
CA ARG A 130 -21.03 -0.07 -4.01
C ARG A 130 -20.71 0.18 -2.54
N TRP A 131 -20.88 1.40 -2.08
CA TRP A 131 -20.44 1.79 -0.75
C TRP A 131 -21.29 2.89 -0.14
N HIS A 132 -21.27 2.96 1.19
CA HIS A 132 -21.86 4.04 1.98
C HIS A 132 -20.90 4.45 3.08
N ARG A 133 -20.90 5.73 3.38
CA ARG A 133 -20.26 6.31 4.56
C ARG A 133 -21.33 6.39 5.66
N ALA A 134 -21.09 5.77 6.81
CA ALA A 134 -22.07 5.64 7.86
C ALA A 134 -21.47 5.89 9.24
N ARG A 135 -22.22 6.61 10.09
CA ARG A 135 -21.84 6.89 11.46
C ARG A 135 -23.00 6.56 12.41
N GLY A 136 -22.72 5.74 13.42
CA GLY A 136 -23.70 5.31 14.41
C GLY A 136 -24.53 4.10 13.95
N ARG A 137 -25.32 3.56 14.87
CA ARG A 137 -26.05 2.29 14.73
C ARG A 137 -27.00 2.27 13.55
N ASP A 138 -27.88 3.26 13.49
CA ASP A 138 -28.96 3.27 12.51
C ASP A 138 -28.45 3.47 11.09
N ALA A 139 -27.47 4.35 10.91
CA ALA A 139 -26.88 4.62 9.60
C ALA A 139 -26.11 3.39 9.07
N VAL A 140 -25.36 2.69 9.93
CA VAL A 140 -24.65 1.46 9.56
C VAL A 140 -25.64 0.35 9.20
N ALA A 141 -26.72 0.20 10.00
CA ALA A 141 -27.73 -0.79 9.73
C ALA A 141 -28.51 -0.50 8.44
N ALA A 142 -28.82 0.76 8.16
CA ALA A 142 -29.49 1.16 6.92
C ALA A 142 -28.60 0.89 5.71
N ALA A 143 -27.34 1.32 5.75
CA ALA A 143 -26.36 1.10 4.70
C ALA A 143 -26.16 -0.40 4.38
N ALA A 144 -26.05 -1.25 5.40
CA ALA A 144 -25.91 -2.69 5.22
C ALA A 144 -27.13 -3.31 4.51
N ARG A 145 -28.35 -2.88 4.89
CA ARG A 145 -29.59 -3.35 4.25
C ARG A 145 -29.72 -2.88 2.80
N GLU A 146 -29.35 -1.65 2.53
CA GLU A 146 -29.36 -1.07 1.17
C GLU A 146 -28.39 -1.82 0.23
N LEU A 147 -27.27 -2.32 0.76
CA LEU A 147 -26.31 -3.15 0.04
C LEU A 147 -26.73 -4.62 -0.08
N GLY A 148 -27.86 -5.02 0.53
CA GLY A 148 -28.47 -6.34 0.33
C GLY A 148 -28.47 -7.27 1.55
N TYR A 149 -27.92 -6.86 2.70
CA TYR A 149 -28.01 -7.67 3.92
C TYR A 149 -29.46 -7.86 4.36
N PRO A 150 -29.90 -9.06 4.75
CA PRO A 150 -29.14 -10.29 5.06
C PRO A 150 -28.95 -11.25 3.88
N GLY A 151 -29.51 -10.98 2.72
CA GLY A 151 -29.42 -11.85 1.54
C GLY A 151 -28.04 -11.88 0.91
N GLU A 152 -27.32 -10.75 1.01
CA GLU A 152 -25.94 -10.61 0.55
C GLU A 152 -25.01 -10.33 1.74
N GLU A 153 -23.78 -10.81 1.65
CA GLU A 153 -22.74 -10.40 2.57
C GLU A 153 -22.23 -9.02 2.19
N VAL A 154 -22.02 -8.17 3.18
CA VAL A 154 -21.45 -6.85 3.03
C VAL A 154 -20.21 -6.71 3.90
N THR A 155 -19.40 -5.70 3.67
CA THR A 155 -18.20 -5.46 4.46
C THR A 155 -18.28 -4.13 5.20
N VAL A 156 -17.58 -4.07 6.31
CA VAL A 156 -17.40 -2.83 7.07
C VAL A 156 -15.93 -2.64 7.41
N LYS A 157 -15.45 -1.40 7.29
CA LYS A 157 -14.09 -1.02 7.69
C LYS A 157 -14.04 0.44 8.14
N PRO A 158 -13.06 0.82 9.00
CA PRO A 158 -12.77 2.23 9.26
C PRO A 158 -12.34 2.95 7.98
N LEU A 159 -12.60 4.25 7.88
CA LEU A 159 -12.16 5.09 6.76
C LEU A 159 -10.64 5.06 6.62
N GLU A 160 -9.94 5.30 7.71
CA GLU A 160 -8.49 5.26 7.76
C GLU A 160 -8.02 3.96 8.43
N SER A 161 -7.46 3.06 7.67
CA SER A 161 -6.87 1.81 8.16
C SER A 161 -5.97 1.20 7.12
N SER A 162 -4.98 0.43 7.55
CA SER A 162 -4.08 -0.33 6.68
C SER A 162 -3.94 -1.78 7.14
N GLY A 163 -3.54 -2.69 6.24
CA GLY A 163 -3.29 -4.09 6.57
C GLY A 163 -4.51 -4.85 7.06
N SER A 164 -5.69 -4.58 6.50
CA SER A 164 -6.97 -5.21 6.85
C SER A 164 -7.42 -5.00 8.32
N ARG A 165 -6.81 -4.03 9.03
CA ARG A 165 -7.22 -3.72 10.41
C ARG A 165 -8.63 -3.14 10.44
N GLY A 166 -9.47 -3.69 11.30
CA GLY A 166 -10.87 -3.27 11.43
C GLY A 166 -11.80 -3.75 10.31
N PHE A 167 -11.30 -4.45 9.29
CA PHE A 167 -12.14 -5.05 8.26
C PHE A 167 -12.95 -6.22 8.82
N ARG A 168 -14.26 -6.22 8.58
CA ARG A 168 -15.18 -7.29 8.96
C ARG A 168 -16.16 -7.58 7.83
N ILE A 169 -16.55 -8.84 7.71
CA ILE A 169 -17.66 -9.25 6.84
C ILE A 169 -18.92 -9.29 7.68
N LEU A 170 -20.00 -8.70 7.20
CA LEU A 170 -21.33 -8.84 7.80
C LEU A 170 -22.06 -9.95 7.05
N SER A 171 -22.33 -11.03 7.76
CA SER A 171 -23.00 -12.22 7.23
C SER A 171 -24.10 -12.68 8.19
N ALA A 172 -25.29 -12.92 7.67
CA ALA A 172 -26.41 -13.44 8.46
C ALA A 172 -26.13 -14.86 8.99
N SER A 173 -25.26 -15.61 8.32
CA SER A 173 -24.83 -16.96 8.70
C SER A 173 -23.59 -16.97 9.59
N ALA A 174 -23.07 -15.80 10.02
CA ALA A 174 -21.90 -15.77 10.89
C ALA A 174 -22.18 -16.49 12.21
N ASP A 175 -21.29 -17.42 12.54
CA ASP A 175 -21.28 -18.13 13.81
C ASP A 175 -20.06 -17.73 14.64
N PRO A 176 -20.24 -16.96 15.74
CA PRO A 176 -19.13 -16.54 16.58
C PRO A 176 -18.36 -17.70 17.22
N LEU A 177 -19.02 -18.82 17.51
CA LEU A 177 -18.38 -20.00 18.09
C LEU A 177 -17.48 -20.68 17.04
N ASP A 178 -17.99 -20.88 15.82
CA ASP A 178 -17.18 -21.43 14.73
C ASP A 178 -15.96 -20.55 14.48
N GLN A 179 -16.13 -19.24 14.44
CA GLN A 179 -15.01 -18.31 14.26
C GLN A 179 -13.99 -18.37 15.39
N LEU A 180 -14.44 -18.51 16.63
CA LEU A 180 -13.55 -18.67 17.78
C LEU A 180 -12.72 -19.96 17.67
N LEU A 181 -13.33 -21.04 17.21
CA LEU A 181 -12.70 -22.36 17.12
C LEU A 181 -11.85 -22.54 15.86
N THR A 182 -12.22 -21.86 14.77
CA THR A 182 -11.61 -22.07 13.44
C THR A 182 -10.84 -20.87 12.93
N ASN A 183 -10.56 -19.86 13.76
CA ASN A 183 -9.88 -18.62 13.37
C ASN A 183 -8.66 -18.91 12.48
N ARG A 184 -8.87 -18.84 11.17
CA ARG A 184 -7.84 -19.16 10.16
C ARG A 184 -7.11 -17.88 9.76
N PRO A 185 -5.77 -17.86 9.79
CA PRO A 185 -5.00 -16.73 9.27
C PRO A 185 -5.37 -16.44 7.81
N GLY A 186 -5.64 -15.17 7.51
CA GLY A 186 -6.01 -14.73 6.16
C GLY A 186 -7.50 -14.77 5.84
N VAL A 187 -8.34 -15.30 6.73
CA VAL A 187 -9.79 -15.21 6.61
C VAL A 187 -10.28 -14.01 7.42
N ALA A 188 -11.02 -13.11 6.79
CA ALA A 188 -11.60 -11.97 7.47
C ALA A 188 -12.68 -12.45 8.46
N PRO A 189 -12.66 -11.97 9.71
CA PRO A 189 -13.70 -12.34 10.69
C PRO A 189 -15.05 -11.79 10.23
N ALA A 190 -16.07 -12.63 10.35
CA ALA A 190 -17.45 -12.27 10.06
C ALA A 190 -18.23 -11.98 11.36
N LEU A 191 -19.22 -11.11 11.27
CA LEU A 191 -20.14 -10.75 12.34
C LEU A 191 -21.55 -10.73 11.76
N ARG A 192 -22.56 -10.95 12.62
CA ARG A 192 -23.92 -10.55 12.26
C ARG A 192 -24.06 -9.04 12.40
N LEU A 193 -24.97 -8.45 11.62
CA LEU A 193 -25.21 -6.99 11.68
C LEU A 193 -25.60 -6.54 13.09
N GLU A 194 -26.43 -7.34 13.79
CA GLU A 194 -26.90 -7.06 15.14
C GLU A 194 -25.75 -7.01 16.15
N GLU A 195 -24.75 -7.87 15.97
CA GLU A 195 -23.56 -7.89 16.83
C GLU A 195 -22.71 -6.64 16.62
N LEU A 196 -22.51 -6.23 15.36
CA LEU A 196 -21.79 -4.98 15.07
C LEU A 196 -22.53 -3.77 15.63
N VAL A 197 -23.84 -3.70 15.38
CA VAL A 197 -24.69 -2.57 15.84
C VAL A 197 -24.68 -2.45 17.36
N ALA A 198 -24.67 -3.58 18.09
CA ALA A 198 -24.57 -3.58 19.56
C ALA A 198 -23.25 -2.99 20.10
N LEU A 199 -22.16 -3.07 19.31
CA LEU A 199 -20.87 -2.48 19.68
C LEU A 199 -20.79 -0.98 19.43
N LEU A 200 -21.65 -0.44 18.55
CA LEU A 200 -21.62 0.98 18.20
C LEU A 200 -22.39 1.82 19.22
N PRO A 201 -21.95 3.05 19.50
CA PRO A 201 -22.73 3.98 20.30
C PRO A 201 -24.05 4.34 19.59
N GLU A 202 -25.08 4.68 20.35
CA GLU A 202 -26.38 5.10 19.79
C GLU A 202 -26.26 6.34 18.91
N THR A 203 -25.48 7.30 19.35
CA THR A 203 -25.18 8.53 18.60
C THR A 203 -23.69 8.78 18.52
N GLY A 204 -23.23 9.36 17.41
CA GLY A 204 -21.80 9.61 17.19
C GLY A 204 -21.02 8.34 16.89
N GLY A 205 -19.81 8.24 17.43
CA GLY A 205 -18.90 7.12 17.20
C GLY A 205 -18.02 7.27 15.93
N PRO A 206 -17.22 6.24 15.62
CA PRO A 206 -16.38 6.24 14.45
C PRO A 206 -17.20 6.25 13.17
N GLU A 207 -16.65 6.86 12.15
CA GLU A 207 -17.20 6.79 10.81
C GLU A 207 -16.68 5.54 10.11
N LEU A 208 -17.59 4.79 9.50
CA LEU A 208 -17.31 3.51 8.86
C LEU A 208 -17.69 3.55 7.39
N LEU A 209 -16.94 2.84 6.58
CA LEU A 209 -17.35 2.42 5.25
C LEU A 209 -18.10 1.10 5.35
N VAL A 210 -19.32 1.08 4.82
CA VAL A 210 -20.13 -0.12 4.60
C VAL A 210 -20.16 -0.36 3.10
N MET A 211 -19.79 -1.56 2.65
CA MET A 211 -19.54 -1.81 1.23
C MET A 211 -20.04 -3.19 0.82
N GLU A 212 -20.38 -3.36 -0.45
CA GLU A 212 -20.55 -4.70 -1.01
C GLU A 212 -19.26 -5.52 -0.83
N LEU A 213 -19.39 -6.82 -0.62
CA LEU A 213 -18.25 -7.72 -0.56
C LEU A 213 -17.77 -8.03 -1.99
N ALA A 214 -16.62 -7.48 -2.35
CA ALA A 214 -15.97 -7.85 -3.60
C ALA A 214 -15.55 -9.32 -3.57
N ARG A 215 -15.83 -10.05 -4.65
CA ARG A 215 -15.55 -11.49 -4.79
C ARG A 215 -14.71 -11.76 -6.02
N GLY A 216 -13.89 -12.79 -5.96
CA GLY A 216 -13.06 -13.24 -7.07
C GLY A 216 -11.59 -13.29 -6.72
N LYS A 217 -10.74 -13.43 -7.73
CA LYS A 217 -9.28 -13.43 -7.55
C LYS A 217 -8.79 -12.04 -7.18
N GLU A 218 -7.89 -11.98 -6.22
CA GLU A 218 -7.20 -10.74 -5.86
C GLU A 218 -6.08 -10.48 -6.86
N ARG A 219 -6.06 -9.28 -7.42
CA ARG A 219 -5.03 -8.80 -8.36
C ARG A 219 -4.47 -7.47 -7.88
N THR A 220 -3.27 -7.16 -8.33
CA THR A 220 -2.64 -5.88 -8.06
C THR A 220 -1.84 -5.43 -9.26
N ILE A 221 -1.70 -4.12 -9.40
CA ILE A 221 -0.69 -3.52 -10.26
C ILE A 221 0.23 -2.66 -9.41
N ASP A 222 1.52 -2.95 -9.50
CA ASP A 222 2.57 -2.09 -8.97
C ASP A 222 3.20 -1.34 -10.13
N GLY A 223 3.53 -0.08 -9.94
CA GLY A 223 4.11 0.67 -11.03
C GLY A 223 4.82 1.94 -10.62
N ILE A 224 5.32 2.61 -11.65
CA ILE A 224 5.94 3.92 -11.61
C ILE A 224 5.13 4.84 -12.50
N ALA A 225 4.72 5.97 -11.95
CA ALA A 225 3.99 7.01 -12.65
C ALA A 225 4.78 8.31 -12.66
N ARG A 226 4.45 9.19 -13.61
CA ARG A 226 4.93 10.56 -13.67
C ARG A 226 3.86 11.47 -14.25
N GLY A 227 3.50 12.52 -13.50
CA GLY A 227 2.48 13.47 -13.89
C GLY A 227 1.15 12.82 -14.29
N GLY A 228 0.65 11.85 -13.51
CA GLY A 228 -0.60 11.15 -13.80
C GLY A 228 -0.53 10.13 -14.95
N ARG A 229 0.66 9.77 -15.44
CA ARG A 229 0.85 8.78 -16.48
C ARG A 229 1.66 7.59 -15.98
N ILE A 230 1.17 6.38 -16.22
CA ILE A 230 1.93 5.15 -15.92
C ILE A 230 3.08 5.05 -16.94
N VAL A 231 4.30 5.06 -16.43
CA VAL A 231 5.51 4.83 -17.24
C VAL A 231 5.85 3.34 -17.29
N LEU A 232 5.69 2.64 -16.18
CA LEU A 232 5.86 1.19 -16.11
C LEU A 232 4.84 0.61 -15.12
N GLY A 233 4.04 -0.36 -15.57
CA GLY A 233 3.07 -1.08 -14.75
C GLY A 233 3.35 -2.58 -14.76
N HIS A 234 3.17 -3.25 -13.62
CA HIS A 234 3.47 -4.67 -13.42
C HIS A 234 2.30 -5.38 -12.73
N PRO A 235 1.30 -5.87 -13.52
CA PRO A 235 0.16 -6.61 -13.01
C PRO A 235 0.56 -7.96 -12.43
N LYS A 236 -0.10 -8.37 -11.34
CA LYS A 236 0.14 -9.64 -10.63
C LYS A 236 -1.12 -10.15 -9.94
N THR A 237 -1.18 -11.46 -9.69
CA THR A 237 -2.11 -12.00 -8.69
C THR A 237 -1.64 -11.69 -7.27
N ARG A 238 -2.54 -11.83 -6.31
CA ARG A 238 -2.23 -11.82 -4.87
C ARG A 238 -2.91 -13.03 -4.25
N GLU A 239 -2.11 -13.97 -3.79
CA GLU A 239 -2.62 -15.25 -3.30
C GLU A 239 -1.95 -15.63 -1.98
N ALA A 240 -2.52 -16.65 -1.31
CA ALA A 240 -2.04 -17.13 -0.02
C ALA A 240 -1.84 -16.00 1.00
N MET A 241 -2.87 -15.17 1.18
CA MET A 241 -2.81 -13.98 2.03
C MET A 241 -2.47 -14.31 3.48
N ARG A 242 -1.52 -13.60 4.06
CA ARG A 242 -1.17 -13.70 5.47
C ARG A 242 -0.99 -12.29 6.05
N VAL A 243 -1.84 -11.93 6.99
CA VAL A 243 -1.82 -10.60 7.66
C VAL A 243 -1.78 -9.44 6.64
N GLY A 244 -2.64 -9.53 5.58
CA GLY A 244 -2.69 -8.51 4.52
C GLY A 244 -1.55 -8.56 3.50
N LEU A 245 -0.63 -9.53 3.60
CA LEU A 245 0.47 -9.73 2.66
C LEU A 245 0.19 -10.90 1.72
N ALA A 246 0.39 -10.70 0.43
CA ALA A 246 0.44 -11.80 -0.51
C ALA A 246 1.71 -12.61 -0.30
N MET A 247 1.56 -13.90 -0.02
CA MET A 247 2.67 -14.83 0.13
C MET A 247 3.06 -15.47 -1.20
N TYR A 248 2.13 -15.55 -2.13
CA TYR A 248 2.35 -16.05 -3.48
C TYR A 248 1.76 -15.07 -4.49
N PHE A 249 2.43 -14.91 -5.61
CA PHE A 249 1.91 -14.16 -6.75
C PHE A 249 2.42 -14.71 -8.08
N GLU A 250 1.69 -14.42 -9.11
CA GLU A 250 1.99 -14.71 -10.50
C GLU A 250 1.85 -13.43 -11.33
N THR A 251 2.84 -13.15 -12.17
CA THR A 251 2.80 -12.01 -13.09
C THR A 251 1.74 -12.24 -14.16
N LEU A 252 0.99 -11.20 -14.50
CA LEU A 252 -0.09 -11.24 -15.48
C LEU A 252 0.18 -10.30 -16.65
N GLU A 253 -0.37 -10.67 -17.81
CA GLU A 253 -0.74 -9.71 -18.85
C GLU A 253 -2.22 -9.39 -18.67
N ASP A 254 -2.54 -8.16 -18.29
CA ASP A 254 -3.90 -7.71 -18.01
C ASP A 254 -4.09 -6.28 -18.55
N PRO A 255 -4.38 -6.13 -19.84
CA PRO A 255 -4.61 -4.81 -20.45
C PRO A 255 -5.76 -4.04 -19.80
N TRP A 256 -6.83 -4.74 -19.42
CA TRP A 256 -7.96 -4.11 -18.75
C TRP A 256 -7.55 -3.50 -17.40
N LEU A 257 -6.77 -4.22 -16.60
CA LEU A 257 -6.25 -3.71 -15.33
C LEU A 257 -5.32 -2.52 -15.55
N MET A 258 -4.52 -2.54 -16.63
CA MET A 258 -3.67 -1.40 -17.00
C MET A 258 -4.50 -0.16 -17.34
N ASP A 259 -5.60 -0.31 -18.11
CA ASP A 259 -6.49 0.80 -18.48
C ASP A 259 -7.19 1.39 -17.25
N VAL A 260 -7.72 0.54 -16.36
CA VAL A 260 -8.32 0.96 -15.08
C VAL A 260 -7.30 1.71 -14.23
N ALA A 261 -6.09 1.15 -14.09
CA ALA A 261 -5.04 1.78 -13.31
C ALA A 261 -4.61 3.13 -13.91
N GLN A 262 -4.50 3.23 -15.24
CA GLN A 262 -4.15 4.49 -15.91
C GLN A 262 -5.21 5.56 -15.69
N ALA A 263 -6.49 5.23 -15.69
CA ALA A 263 -7.56 6.19 -15.41
C ALA A 263 -7.45 6.74 -13.98
N ILE A 264 -7.18 5.88 -12.99
CA ILE A 264 -7.01 6.26 -11.58
C ILE A 264 -5.74 7.09 -11.39
N VAL A 265 -4.61 6.64 -11.94
CA VAL A 265 -3.31 7.32 -11.84
C VAL A 265 -3.40 8.72 -12.43
N ARG A 266 -4.10 8.89 -13.55
CA ARG A 266 -4.31 10.18 -14.21
C ARG A 266 -5.16 11.12 -13.37
N GLU A 267 -6.28 10.64 -12.84
CA GLU A 267 -7.21 11.46 -12.06
C GLU A 267 -6.61 11.91 -10.71
N LEU A 268 -5.76 11.08 -10.11
CA LEU A 268 -5.02 11.40 -8.90
C LEU A 268 -3.71 12.18 -9.18
N GLU A 269 -3.33 12.34 -10.42
CA GLU A 269 -2.02 12.92 -10.82
C GLU A 269 -0.85 12.28 -10.05
N LEU A 270 -0.88 10.92 -9.94
CA LEU A 270 0.16 10.22 -9.17
C LEU A 270 1.53 10.37 -9.80
N ASP A 271 2.52 10.55 -8.91
CA ASP A 271 3.95 10.52 -9.22
C ASP A 271 4.65 9.39 -8.47
N HIS A 272 5.80 8.98 -8.98
CA HIS A 272 6.65 7.95 -8.42
C HIS A 272 5.96 6.57 -8.35
N PHE A 273 5.97 5.94 -7.20
CA PHE A 273 5.42 4.59 -7.04
C PHE A 273 3.94 4.59 -6.73
N PHE A 274 3.25 3.61 -7.28
CA PHE A 274 1.86 3.34 -6.94
C PHE A 274 1.59 1.83 -6.83
N ASN A 275 0.54 1.50 -6.10
CA ASN A 275 0.00 0.15 -6.01
C ASN A 275 -1.53 0.23 -5.98
N ILE A 276 -2.21 -0.42 -6.92
CA ILE A 276 -3.67 -0.50 -6.99
C ILE A 276 -4.08 -1.95 -6.84
N GLN A 277 -5.05 -2.23 -5.98
CA GLN A 277 -5.49 -3.58 -5.64
C GLN A 277 -6.94 -3.78 -6.03
N LEU A 278 -7.23 -4.96 -6.58
CA LEU A 278 -8.57 -5.38 -6.99
C LEU A 278 -8.92 -6.75 -6.43
N VAL A 279 -10.21 -6.95 -6.18
CA VAL A 279 -10.81 -8.27 -5.95
C VAL A 279 -11.87 -8.49 -7.04
N GLY A 280 -11.73 -9.55 -7.82
CA GLY A 280 -12.52 -9.70 -9.03
C GLY A 280 -12.28 -8.52 -9.99
N ASP A 281 -13.35 -7.80 -10.32
CA ASP A 281 -13.33 -6.59 -11.14
C ASP A 281 -13.37 -5.28 -10.31
N LYS A 282 -13.39 -5.34 -8.99
CA LYS A 282 -13.56 -4.17 -8.12
C LYS A 282 -12.23 -3.66 -7.58
N VAL A 283 -11.96 -2.39 -7.78
CA VAL A 283 -10.84 -1.69 -7.13
C VAL A 283 -11.16 -1.53 -5.64
N ILE A 284 -10.29 -2.05 -4.78
CA ILE A 284 -10.50 -2.03 -3.33
C ILE A 284 -9.54 -1.11 -2.56
N GLU A 285 -8.39 -0.78 -3.17
CA GLU A 285 -7.39 0.07 -2.54
C GLU A 285 -6.46 0.72 -3.57
N VAL A 286 -6.11 1.97 -3.34
CA VAL A 286 -5.10 2.72 -4.08
C VAL A 286 -4.04 3.19 -3.08
N ASN A 287 -2.78 2.87 -3.34
CA ASN A 287 -1.66 3.27 -2.49
C ASN A 287 -0.65 4.07 -3.32
N PRO A 288 -0.41 5.37 -3.05
CA PRO A 288 0.54 6.21 -3.77
C PRO A 288 1.97 6.01 -3.23
N ARG A 289 2.44 4.77 -3.20
CA ARG A 289 3.76 4.36 -2.69
C ARG A 289 4.19 3.02 -3.24
N ILE A 290 5.47 2.72 -3.01
CA ILE A 290 5.97 1.39 -3.30
C ILE A 290 5.26 0.33 -2.45
N SER A 291 4.95 -0.81 -3.05
CA SER A 291 4.32 -1.93 -2.34
C SER A 291 5.37 -2.82 -1.67
N THR A 292 4.90 -3.69 -0.79
CA THR A 292 5.73 -4.71 -0.16
C THR A 292 5.90 -5.98 -1.01
N VAL A 293 5.42 -5.94 -2.26
CA VAL A 293 5.41 -7.11 -3.15
C VAL A 293 6.81 -7.37 -3.70
N VAL A 294 7.10 -8.63 -3.94
CA VAL A 294 8.37 -9.10 -4.48
C VAL A 294 8.51 -8.70 -5.95
N TYR A 295 9.71 -8.37 -6.33
CA TYR A 295 10.09 -7.92 -7.64
C TYR A 295 10.68 -9.06 -8.47
N GLN A 296 10.55 -8.97 -9.77
CA GLN A 296 11.24 -9.83 -10.70
C GLN A 296 12.74 -9.54 -10.65
N ASP A 297 13.59 -10.55 -10.64
CA ASP A 297 15.05 -10.38 -10.49
C ASP A 297 15.67 -9.52 -11.62
N ASP A 298 15.12 -9.63 -12.83
CA ASP A 298 15.57 -8.89 -14.01
C ASP A 298 14.77 -7.60 -14.25
N LEU A 299 13.88 -7.23 -13.32
CA LEU A 299 13.10 -6.01 -13.33
C LEU A 299 13.09 -5.38 -11.93
N ASN A 300 14.15 -4.66 -11.60
CA ASN A 300 14.32 -4.01 -10.31
C ASN A 300 13.49 -2.71 -10.24
N LEU A 301 12.18 -2.85 -10.07
CA LEU A 301 11.23 -1.73 -10.06
C LEU A 301 11.63 -0.63 -9.06
N PRO A 302 12.05 -0.93 -7.79
CA PRO A 302 12.47 0.11 -6.85
C PRO A 302 13.62 0.96 -7.37
N TYR A 303 14.65 0.31 -7.87
CA TYR A 303 15.85 1.00 -8.35
C TYR A 303 15.59 1.79 -9.65
N LEU A 304 14.78 1.25 -10.55
CA LEU A 304 14.35 1.93 -11.77
C LEU A 304 13.55 3.21 -11.48
N GLY A 305 12.63 3.17 -10.50
CA GLY A 305 11.88 4.36 -10.09
C GLY A 305 12.75 5.43 -9.45
N ILE A 306 13.76 5.03 -8.68
CA ILE A 306 14.76 5.96 -8.13
C ILE A 306 15.57 6.61 -9.25
N LYS A 307 16.04 5.85 -10.23
CA LYS A 307 16.78 6.40 -11.39
C LYS A 307 15.95 7.39 -12.19
N LEU A 308 14.66 7.11 -12.40
CA LEU A 308 13.74 8.05 -13.04
C LEU A 308 13.63 9.34 -12.23
N ALA A 309 13.45 9.24 -10.92
CA ALA A 309 13.29 10.41 -10.05
C ALA A 309 14.54 11.28 -9.98
N LEU A 310 15.72 10.66 -10.06
CA LEU A 310 17.03 11.35 -10.12
C LEU A 310 17.36 11.88 -11.52
N GLY A 311 16.53 11.66 -12.54
CA GLY A 311 16.82 12.05 -13.93
C GLY A 311 17.91 11.23 -14.61
N GLU A 312 18.29 10.08 -14.04
CA GLU A 312 19.31 9.16 -14.57
C GLU A 312 18.74 8.18 -15.61
N LEU A 313 17.42 8.10 -15.71
CA LEU A 313 16.70 7.26 -16.66
C LEU A 313 15.56 8.08 -17.26
N SER A 314 15.42 8.09 -18.59
CA SER A 314 14.29 8.74 -19.24
C SER A 314 13.02 7.88 -19.11
N GLU A 315 11.86 8.48 -19.33
CA GLU A 315 10.58 7.76 -19.31
C GLU A 315 10.51 6.71 -20.42
N GLU A 316 11.02 7.03 -21.62
CA GLU A 316 11.06 6.10 -22.75
C GLU A 316 11.96 4.89 -22.44
N ALA A 317 13.13 5.14 -21.84
CA ALA A 317 14.04 4.07 -21.44
C ALA A 317 13.43 3.22 -20.33
N LEU A 318 12.72 3.81 -19.37
CA LEU A 318 11.99 3.08 -18.35
C LEU A 318 10.85 2.24 -18.95
N ALA A 319 10.04 2.82 -19.84
CA ALA A 319 8.93 2.13 -20.50
C ALA A 319 9.41 0.90 -21.30
N ALA A 320 10.61 0.98 -21.91
CA ALA A 320 11.20 -0.15 -22.62
C ALA A 320 11.46 -1.38 -21.73
N HIS A 321 11.60 -1.20 -20.41
CA HIS A 321 11.72 -2.31 -19.46
C HIS A 321 10.42 -3.15 -19.35
N ALA A 322 9.28 -2.67 -19.84
CA ALA A 322 8.04 -3.47 -19.89
C ALA A 322 8.24 -4.79 -20.66
N SER A 323 9.13 -4.81 -21.66
CA SER A 323 9.49 -6.03 -22.39
C SER A 323 10.16 -7.12 -21.53
N ARG A 324 10.65 -6.78 -20.35
CA ARG A 324 11.24 -7.72 -19.38
C ARG A 324 10.19 -8.35 -18.46
N ILE A 325 8.97 -7.83 -18.44
CA ILE A 325 7.88 -8.44 -17.65
C ILE A 325 7.56 -9.79 -18.28
N ARG A 326 7.73 -10.85 -17.51
CA ARG A 326 7.46 -12.21 -17.95
C ARG A 326 6.10 -12.65 -17.43
N PRO A 327 5.09 -12.80 -18.29
CA PRO A 327 3.82 -13.39 -17.92
C PRO A 327 4.04 -14.76 -17.28
N THR A 328 3.21 -15.14 -16.33
CA THR A 328 3.31 -16.42 -15.61
C THR A 328 4.58 -16.61 -14.77
N ARG A 329 5.41 -15.58 -14.55
CA ARG A 329 6.49 -15.64 -13.56
C ARG A 329 5.87 -15.76 -12.17
N ARG A 330 6.34 -16.73 -11.40
CA ARG A 330 5.83 -17.02 -10.06
C ARG A 330 6.84 -16.67 -9.00
N ALA A 331 6.36 -16.18 -7.86
CA ALA A 331 7.20 -15.98 -6.70
C ALA A 331 6.47 -16.32 -5.41
N LEU A 332 7.21 -16.86 -4.46
CA LEU A 332 6.76 -17.21 -3.14
C LEU A 332 7.60 -16.44 -2.11
N ARG A 333 6.91 -15.81 -1.16
CA ARG A 333 7.56 -15.15 -0.03
C ARG A 333 7.78 -16.15 1.10
N TYR A 334 8.92 -16.05 1.75
CA TYR A 334 9.26 -16.81 2.95
C TYR A 334 9.77 -15.88 4.05
N PHE A 335 9.86 -16.38 5.27
CA PHE A 335 10.41 -15.65 6.40
C PHE A 335 11.86 -16.08 6.63
N GLU A 336 12.71 -15.10 6.93
CA GLU A 336 14.06 -15.28 7.41
C GLU A 336 14.20 -14.68 8.80
N GLN A 337 15.22 -15.07 9.57
CA GLN A 337 15.57 -14.47 10.85
C GLN A 337 16.92 -13.77 10.77
N VAL A 338 17.10 -12.77 11.60
CA VAL A 338 18.37 -12.09 11.81
C VAL A 338 18.77 -12.34 13.26
N GLU A 339 20.01 -12.72 13.49
CA GLU A 339 20.58 -12.96 14.83
C GLU A 339 21.65 -11.91 15.12
N TRP A 340 21.71 -11.46 16.36
CA TRP A 340 22.73 -10.51 16.81
C TRP A 340 23.03 -10.73 18.29
N ASP A 341 24.27 -10.36 18.70
CA ASP A 341 24.70 -10.33 20.09
C ASP A 341 24.35 -8.97 20.73
N VAL A 342 24.14 -8.97 22.06
CA VAL A 342 23.78 -7.77 22.86
C VAL A 342 25.00 -7.20 23.54
#